data_df1f94eb18479cebffe537d93ab8561c
#
_entry.id   df1f94eb18479cebffe537d93ab8561c
#
_cell.length_a   1.000
_cell.length_b   1.000
_cell.length_c   1.000
_cell.angle_alpha   90.00
_cell.angle_beta   90.00
_cell.angle_gamma   90.00
#
_symmetry.space_group_name_H-M   'P 1'
#
loop_
_entity.id
_entity.type
_entity.pdbx_description
1 polymer ?
#
loop_
_entity_poly.entity_id
_entity_poly.type
_entity_poly.pdbx_seq_one_letter_code
_entity_poly.pdbx_strand_id
1 'polypeptide(L)'
;MTNKDKILQIIKQKGRITSGEITGSIGVSRQYVNIVITDLIAEGQLIKLGETRHAFYVSKEYMQKHPEVIPNVIRKSYKNKSLEEHKILLEIEEKFPRIAQLSENIKSIFTFAFSEMFNNAIEHSQSKSISIEVAVREKDLSFIVSDSGVGVFRNIM
;
A
#
# COMPACT_ATOMS: atom_id res chain seq x y z
N MET A 1 -4.11 32.61 1.63
CA MET A 1 -3.88 31.20 1.97
C MET A 1 -4.94 30.34 1.29
N THR A 2 -4.48 29.47 0.39
CA THR A 2 -5.39 28.55 -0.34
C THR A 2 -5.86 27.43 0.58
N ASN A 3 -6.92 26.71 0.18
CA ASN A 3 -7.34 25.52 0.92
C ASN A 3 -6.26 24.44 0.94
N LYS A 4 -5.43 24.36 -0.12
CA LYS A 4 -4.26 23.49 -0.17
C LYS A 4 -3.23 23.84 0.92
N ASP A 5 -2.93 25.13 1.11
CA ASP A 5 -2.02 25.58 2.16
C ASP A 5 -2.57 25.27 3.55
N LYS A 6 -3.89 25.45 3.76
CA LYS A 6 -4.55 25.10 5.02
C LYS A 6 -4.43 23.60 5.32
N ILE A 7 -4.65 22.76 4.32
CA ILE A 7 -4.52 21.30 4.46
C ILE A 7 -3.08 20.94 4.86
N LEU A 8 -2.08 21.47 4.17
CA LEU A 8 -0.67 21.24 4.50
C LEU A 8 -0.31 21.72 5.91
N GLN A 9 -0.84 22.88 6.31
CA GLN A 9 -0.61 23.40 7.66
C GLN A 9 -1.20 22.50 8.74
N ILE A 10 -2.43 21.99 8.54
CA ILE A 10 -3.09 21.08 9.47
C ILE A 10 -2.28 19.77 9.57
N ILE A 11 -1.82 19.24 8.43
CA ILE A 11 -1.02 18.00 8.41
C ILE A 11 0.31 18.20 9.14
N LYS A 12 0.98 19.33 8.93
CA LYS A 12 2.23 19.66 9.65
C LYS A 12 2.02 19.77 11.16
N GLN A 13 0.88 20.30 11.60
CA GLN A 13 0.55 20.43 13.02
C GLN A 13 0.16 19.09 13.68
N LYS A 14 -0.67 18.31 13.01
CA LYS A 14 -1.18 17.04 13.55
C LYS A 14 -0.25 15.84 13.26
N GLY A 15 0.61 15.97 12.27
CA GLY A 15 1.51 14.91 11.77
C GLY A 15 0.80 13.83 10.97
N ARG A 16 -0.33 13.33 11.46
CA ARG A 16 -1.17 12.30 10.84
C ARG A 16 -2.62 12.80 10.77
N ILE A 17 -3.29 12.62 9.62
CA ILE A 17 -4.67 13.07 9.44
C ILE A 17 -5.43 12.20 8.44
N THR A 18 -6.74 12.05 8.65
CA THR A 18 -7.66 11.39 7.73
C THR A 18 -8.37 12.41 6.83
N SER A 19 -8.93 11.98 5.70
CA SER A 19 -9.73 12.85 4.83
C SER A 19 -10.98 13.40 5.54
N GLY A 20 -11.58 12.63 6.45
CA GLY A 20 -12.72 13.06 7.26
C GLY A 20 -12.35 14.20 8.21
N GLU A 21 -11.21 14.13 8.88
CA GLU A 21 -10.72 15.20 9.76
C GLU A 21 -10.39 16.48 8.99
N ILE A 22 -9.82 16.36 7.78
CA ILE A 22 -9.57 17.52 6.90
C ILE A 22 -10.90 18.18 6.52
N THR A 23 -11.89 17.40 6.08
CA THR A 23 -13.22 17.88 5.72
C THR A 23 -13.86 18.66 6.88
N GLY A 24 -13.83 18.08 8.08
CA GLY A 24 -14.38 18.72 9.28
C GLY A 24 -13.63 20.00 9.70
N SER A 25 -12.32 20.06 9.47
CA SER A 25 -11.49 21.21 9.90
C SER A 25 -11.59 22.41 8.96
N ILE A 26 -11.83 22.19 7.66
CA ILE A 26 -11.80 23.26 6.65
C ILE A 26 -13.22 23.63 6.18
N GLY A 27 -14.21 22.77 6.38
CA GLY A 27 -15.59 23.01 5.97
C GLY A 27 -15.82 22.94 4.45
N VAL A 28 -15.01 22.15 3.74
CA VAL A 28 -15.16 21.90 2.30
C VAL A 28 -15.69 20.49 2.04
N SER A 29 -16.17 20.24 0.81
CA SER A 29 -16.71 18.93 0.47
C SER A 29 -15.63 17.84 0.49
N ARG A 30 -16.03 16.61 0.78
CA ARG A 30 -15.13 15.44 0.76
C ARG A 30 -14.52 15.19 -0.61
N GLN A 31 -15.29 15.47 -1.68
CA GLN A 31 -14.78 15.35 -3.06
C GLN A 31 -13.62 16.32 -3.31
N TYR A 32 -13.77 17.57 -2.89
CA TYR A 32 -12.72 18.57 -3.02
C TYR A 32 -11.46 18.18 -2.22
N VAL A 33 -11.64 17.73 -0.97
CA VAL A 33 -10.52 17.25 -0.15
C VAL A 33 -9.77 16.12 -0.85
N ASN A 34 -10.49 15.15 -1.42
CA ASN A 34 -9.86 14.03 -2.13
C ASN A 34 -9.05 14.49 -3.36
N ILE A 35 -9.54 15.46 -4.12
CA ILE A 35 -8.80 16.04 -5.26
C ILE A 35 -7.50 16.67 -4.76
N VAL A 36 -7.56 17.53 -3.75
CA VAL A 36 -6.38 18.21 -3.21
C VAL A 36 -5.37 17.22 -2.62
N ILE A 37 -5.84 16.20 -1.90
CA ILE A 37 -4.97 15.14 -1.37
C ILE A 37 -4.29 14.38 -2.51
N THR A 38 -5.01 14.04 -3.58
CA THR A 38 -4.44 13.35 -4.74
C THR A 38 -3.33 14.17 -5.39
N ASP A 39 -3.54 15.48 -5.55
CA ASP A 39 -2.54 16.39 -6.07
C ASP A 39 -1.29 16.45 -5.16
N LEU A 40 -1.51 16.56 -3.84
CA LEU A 40 -0.42 16.59 -2.86
C LEU A 40 0.40 15.29 -2.83
N ILE A 41 -0.25 14.15 -3.05
CA ILE A 41 0.44 12.85 -3.19
C ILE A 41 1.24 12.82 -4.49
N ALA A 42 0.65 13.25 -5.61
CA ALA A 42 1.33 13.32 -6.91
C ALA A 42 2.56 14.24 -6.87
N GLU A 43 2.49 15.33 -6.11
CA GLU A 43 3.61 16.26 -5.87
C GLU A 43 4.64 15.72 -4.86
N GLY A 44 4.41 14.54 -4.27
CA GLY A 44 5.29 13.93 -3.29
C GLY A 44 5.30 14.63 -1.92
N GLN A 45 4.34 15.51 -1.64
CA GLN A 45 4.22 16.23 -0.38
C GLN A 45 3.54 15.39 0.71
N LEU A 46 2.66 14.48 0.31
CA LEU A 46 1.97 13.56 1.20
C LEU A 46 2.16 12.11 0.80
N ILE A 47 2.07 11.25 1.79
CA ILE A 47 2.07 9.80 1.64
C ILE A 47 0.77 9.28 2.24
N LYS A 48 0.06 8.43 1.50
CA LYS A 48 -1.09 7.70 1.98
C LYS A 48 -0.62 6.40 2.63
N LEU A 49 -1.03 6.17 3.85
CA LEU A 49 -0.81 4.93 4.60
C LEU A 49 -2.16 4.31 4.96
N GLY A 50 -2.20 2.98 4.98
CA GLY A 50 -3.43 2.23 5.23
C GLY A 50 -4.39 2.21 4.04
N GLU A 51 -5.46 1.45 4.19
CA GLU A 51 -6.44 1.18 3.13
C GLU A 51 -7.86 1.53 3.58
N THR A 52 -8.71 1.84 2.61
CA THR A 52 -10.14 2.12 2.80
C THR A 52 -10.43 3.13 3.91
N ARG A 53 -11.26 2.77 4.89
CA ARG A 53 -11.65 3.62 6.04
C ARG A 53 -10.52 3.88 7.04
N HIS A 54 -9.47 3.07 7.00
CA HIS A 54 -8.28 3.23 7.86
C HIS A 54 -7.15 4.02 7.20
N ALA A 55 -7.37 4.53 5.98
CA ALA A 55 -6.40 5.35 5.28
C ALA A 55 -6.19 6.69 6.00
N PHE A 56 -4.94 7.07 6.12
CA PHE A 56 -4.52 8.35 6.64
C PHE A 56 -3.34 8.90 5.85
N TYR A 57 -3.07 10.17 6.05
CA TYR A 57 -2.05 10.90 5.28
C TYR A 57 -1.02 11.49 6.22
N VAL A 58 0.24 11.41 5.82
CA VAL A 58 1.39 11.95 6.55
C VAL A 58 2.34 12.64 5.59
N SER A 59 3.16 13.57 6.09
CA SER A 59 4.29 14.08 5.32
C SER A 59 5.46 13.09 5.36
N LYS A 60 6.35 13.16 4.37
CA LYS A 60 7.61 12.38 4.38
C LYS A 60 8.42 12.62 5.65
N GLU A 61 8.52 13.89 6.05
CA GLU A 61 9.26 14.28 7.24
C GLU A 61 8.68 13.67 8.51
N TYR A 62 7.36 13.69 8.66
CA TYR A 62 6.69 13.07 9.80
C TYR A 62 6.91 11.56 9.83
N MET A 63 6.77 10.89 8.69
CA MET A 63 7.00 9.44 8.60
C MET A 63 8.44 9.04 8.95
N GLN A 64 9.43 9.86 8.58
CA GLN A 64 10.84 9.60 8.93
C GLN A 64 11.09 9.74 10.44
N LYS A 65 10.44 10.70 11.10
CA LYS A 65 10.54 10.89 12.55
C LYS A 65 9.70 9.90 13.36
N HIS A 66 8.68 9.34 12.74
CA HIS A 66 7.67 8.47 13.37
C HIS A 66 7.49 7.15 12.57
N PRO A 67 8.53 6.30 12.49
CA PRO A 67 8.43 5.05 11.72
C PRO A 67 7.35 4.09 12.26
N GLU A 68 6.91 4.27 13.49
CA GLU A 68 5.81 3.51 14.11
C GLU A 68 4.46 3.71 13.41
N VAL A 69 4.27 4.82 12.66
CA VAL A 69 3.01 5.06 11.93
C VAL A 69 2.88 4.20 10.66
N ILE A 70 3.99 3.65 10.17
CA ILE A 70 3.99 2.79 8.98
C ILE A 70 3.34 1.46 9.36
N PRO A 71 2.27 1.02 8.69
CA PRO A 71 1.66 -0.28 8.95
C PRO A 71 2.67 -1.42 8.86
N ASN A 72 2.51 -2.44 9.73
CA ASN A 72 3.34 -3.65 9.67
C ASN A 72 2.86 -4.63 8.61
N VAL A 73 1.66 -4.44 8.09
CA VAL A 73 1.01 -5.36 7.15
C VAL A 73 0.31 -4.56 6.07
N ILE A 74 0.49 -4.98 4.82
CA ILE A 74 -0.30 -4.52 3.67
C ILE A 74 -1.12 -5.70 3.14
N ARG A 75 -2.40 -5.46 2.81
CA ARG A 75 -3.31 -6.42 2.19
C ARG A 75 -3.89 -5.83 0.93
N LYS A 76 -3.85 -6.59 -0.15
CA LYS A 76 -4.38 -6.19 -1.46
C LYS A 76 -5.10 -7.35 -2.12
N SER A 77 -6.12 -7.03 -2.92
CA SER A 77 -6.79 -8.00 -3.78
C SER A 77 -6.87 -7.45 -5.20
N TYR A 78 -6.56 -8.27 -6.16
CA TYR A 78 -6.51 -7.93 -7.58
C TYR A 78 -7.45 -8.83 -8.37
N LYS A 79 -8.12 -8.27 -9.38
CA LYS A 79 -8.81 -9.09 -10.38
C LYS A 79 -7.75 -9.78 -11.23
N ASN A 80 -7.86 -11.10 -11.39
CA ASN A 80 -6.94 -11.87 -12.24
C ASN A 80 -7.26 -11.67 -13.72
N LYS A 81 -7.06 -10.46 -14.21
CA LYS A 81 -7.22 -10.08 -15.60
C LYS A 81 -6.08 -9.17 -16.01
N SER A 82 -5.22 -9.66 -16.89
CA SER A 82 -4.05 -8.91 -17.38
C SER A 82 -3.14 -8.41 -16.24
N LEU A 83 -2.99 -9.22 -15.18
CA LEU A 83 -2.06 -8.94 -14.10
C LEU A 83 -0.62 -9.18 -14.58
N GLU A 84 0.26 -8.26 -14.18
CA GLU A 84 1.69 -8.34 -14.43
C GLU A 84 2.41 -8.29 -13.08
N GLU A 85 3.10 -9.36 -12.74
CA GLU A 85 3.73 -9.55 -11.44
C GLU A 85 4.69 -8.40 -11.06
N HIS A 86 5.53 -7.95 -12.00
CA HIS A 86 6.48 -6.87 -11.73
C HIS A 86 5.82 -5.54 -11.38
N LYS A 87 4.62 -5.25 -11.93
CA LYS A 87 3.85 -4.04 -11.57
C LYS A 87 3.31 -4.14 -10.15
N ILE A 88 2.90 -5.33 -9.73
CA ILE A 88 2.44 -5.57 -8.36
C ILE A 88 3.59 -5.44 -7.36
N LEU A 89 4.77 -5.97 -7.69
CA LEU A 89 5.96 -5.80 -6.85
C LEU A 89 6.33 -4.33 -6.67
N LEU A 90 6.37 -3.55 -7.75
CA LEU A 90 6.64 -2.11 -7.68
C LEU A 90 5.59 -1.38 -6.83
N GLU A 91 4.32 -1.73 -6.98
CA GLU A 91 3.24 -1.17 -6.15
C GLU A 91 3.44 -1.48 -4.66
N ILE A 92 3.83 -2.72 -4.33
CA ILE A 92 4.08 -3.14 -2.95
C ILE A 92 5.26 -2.35 -2.37
N GLU A 93 6.37 -2.25 -3.10
CA GLU A 93 7.56 -1.51 -2.66
C GLU A 93 7.26 -0.03 -2.44
N GLU A 94 6.49 0.60 -3.33
CA GLU A 94 6.09 2.00 -3.24
C GLU A 94 5.16 2.26 -2.05
N LYS A 95 4.16 1.39 -1.85
CA LYS A 95 3.12 1.58 -0.83
C LYS A 95 3.46 0.99 0.53
N PHE A 96 4.53 0.20 0.62
CA PHE A 96 4.96 -0.44 1.85
C PHE A 96 6.44 -0.17 2.15
N PRO A 97 6.77 1.05 2.62
CA PRO A 97 8.16 1.51 2.80
C PRO A 97 9.00 0.66 3.76
N ARG A 98 8.36 -0.17 4.60
CA ARG A 98 9.09 -1.09 5.50
C ARG A 98 9.98 -2.08 4.75
N ILE A 99 9.62 -2.47 3.54
CA ILE A 99 10.45 -3.36 2.71
C ILE A 99 11.79 -2.70 2.38
N ALA A 100 11.80 -1.39 2.11
CA ALA A 100 13.03 -0.67 1.81
C ALA A 100 14.05 -0.67 2.95
N GLN A 101 13.62 -0.90 4.18
CA GLN A 101 14.46 -0.94 5.39
C GLN A 101 15.09 -2.32 5.62
N LEU A 102 14.67 -3.35 4.89
CA LEU A 102 15.20 -4.70 5.00
C LEU A 102 16.55 -4.83 4.29
N SER A 103 17.34 -5.85 4.65
CA SER A 103 18.60 -6.15 3.98
C SER A 103 18.36 -6.52 2.52
N GLU A 104 19.34 -6.25 1.66
CA GLU A 104 19.28 -6.60 0.23
C GLU A 104 19.05 -8.09 -0.01
N ASN A 105 19.62 -8.94 0.86
CA ASN A 105 19.42 -10.39 0.78
C ASN A 105 17.94 -10.77 1.00
N ILE A 106 17.28 -10.20 2.02
CA ILE A 106 15.86 -10.46 2.29
C ILE A 106 14.99 -9.93 1.14
N LYS A 107 15.28 -8.74 0.64
CA LYS A 107 14.57 -8.17 -0.52
C LYS A 107 14.68 -9.05 -1.76
N SER A 108 15.88 -9.55 -2.06
CA SER A 108 16.12 -10.43 -3.20
C SER A 108 15.37 -11.75 -3.09
N ILE A 109 15.40 -12.38 -1.91
CA ILE A 109 14.66 -13.62 -1.64
C ILE A 109 13.14 -13.37 -1.75
N PHE A 110 12.65 -12.28 -1.18
CA PHE A 110 11.24 -11.91 -1.27
C PHE A 110 10.80 -11.72 -2.73
N THR A 111 11.55 -10.92 -3.50
CA THR A 111 11.25 -10.65 -4.90
C THR A 111 11.13 -11.96 -5.69
N PHE A 112 12.13 -12.84 -5.57
CA PHE A 112 12.13 -14.13 -6.27
C PHE A 112 10.95 -15.01 -5.84
N ALA A 113 10.77 -15.24 -4.54
CA ALA A 113 9.73 -16.14 -4.03
C ALA A 113 8.31 -15.58 -4.30
N PHE A 114 8.11 -14.26 -4.16
CA PHE A 114 6.84 -13.62 -4.46
C PHE A 114 6.51 -13.76 -5.96
N SER A 115 7.46 -13.46 -6.85
CA SER A 115 7.27 -13.58 -8.29
C SER A 115 6.83 -14.97 -8.68
N GLU A 116 7.52 -16.01 -8.20
CA GLU A 116 7.17 -17.40 -8.49
C GLU A 116 5.77 -17.76 -7.98
N MET A 117 5.45 -17.43 -6.73
CA MET A 117 4.14 -17.75 -6.16
C MET A 117 3.01 -16.97 -6.82
N PHE A 118 3.24 -15.69 -7.12
CA PHE A 118 2.22 -14.84 -7.72
C PHE A 118 1.96 -15.23 -9.18
N ASN A 119 2.98 -15.53 -9.97
CA ASN A 119 2.84 -16.04 -11.33
C ASN A 119 2.12 -17.40 -11.36
N ASN A 120 2.44 -18.29 -10.43
CA ASN A 120 1.69 -19.54 -10.28
C ASN A 120 0.19 -19.30 -10.02
N ALA A 121 -0.13 -18.31 -9.17
CA ALA A 121 -1.53 -17.94 -8.92
C ALA A 121 -2.20 -17.35 -10.16
N ILE A 122 -1.50 -16.50 -10.94
CA ILE A 122 -2.02 -15.94 -12.19
C ILE A 122 -2.33 -17.03 -13.22
N GLU A 123 -1.37 -17.93 -13.46
CA GLU A 123 -1.39 -18.85 -14.59
C GLU A 123 -2.17 -20.13 -14.32
N HIS A 124 -2.11 -20.64 -13.09
CA HIS A 124 -2.59 -21.98 -12.77
C HIS A 124 -3.80 -22.04 -11.85
N SER A 125 -4.14 -20.97 -11.14
CA SER A 125 -5.25 -21.00 -10.18
C SER A 125 -6.64 -21.04 -10.85
N GLN A 126 -6.79 -20.46 -12.04
CA GLN A 126 -8.08 -20.18 -12.67
C GLN A 126 -9.00 -19.31 -11.80
N SER A 127 -8.43 -18.64 -10.82
CA SER A 127 -9.15 -17.75 -9.92
C SER A 127 -9.49 -16.42 -10.60
N LYS A 128 -10.66 -15.87 -10.29
CA LYS A 128 -11.07 -14.53 -10.76
C LYS A 128 -10.35 -13.41 -10.02
N SER A 129 -9.80 -13.70 -8.85
CA SER A 129 -9.07 -12.73 -8.03
C SER A 129 -7.94 -13.41 -7.26
N ILE A 130 -6.89 -12.64 -7.02
CA ILE A 130 -5.73 -13.04 -6.23
C ILE A 130 -5.57 -12.01 -5.13
N SER A 131 -5.41 -12.47 -3.90
CA SER A 131 -5.17 -11.63 -2.74
C SER A 131 -3.75 -11.85 -2.22
N ILE A 132 -3.14 -10.78 -1.77
CA ILE A 132 -1.82 -10.80 -1.14
C ILE A 132 -1.89 -10.19 0.25
N GLU A 133 -1.07 -10.71 1.14
CA GLU A 133 -0.71 -10.11 2.39
C GLU A 133 0.81 -10.10 2.50
N VAL A 134 1.39 -8.94 2.81
CA VAL A 134 2.83 -8.82 3.08
C VAL A 134 2.98 -8.17 4.45
N ALA A 135 3.75 -8.80 5.31
CA ALA A 135 3.99 -8.32 6.67
C ALA A 135 5.50 -8.20 6.93
N VAL A 136 5.90 -7.07 7.52
CA VAL A 136 7.26 -6.87 8.03
C VAL A 136 7.18 -6.63 9.53
N ARG A 137 7.83 -7.50 10.29
CA ARG A 137 7.93 -7.42 11.75
C ARG A 137 9.39 -7.46 12.14
N GLU A 138 9.87 -6.37 12.72
CA GLU A 138 11.30 -6.19 13.02
C GLU A 138 12.17 -6.38 11.77
N LYS A 139 12.89 -7.51 11.65
CA LYS A 139 13.75 -7.85 10.52
C LYS A 139 13.19 -8.97 9.65
N ASP A 140 12.01 -9.50 10.03
CA ASP A 140 11.39 -10.62 9.33
C ASP A 140 10.35 -10.12 8.34
N LEU A 141 10.34 -10.72 7.15
CA LEU A 141 9.32 -10.53 6.15
C LEU A 141 8.57 -11.84 5.95
N SER A 142 7.25 -11.77 5.98
CA SER A 142 6.37 -12.86 5.59
C SER A 142 5.37 -12.38 4.54
N PHE A 143 4.95 -13.26 3.64
CA PHE A 143 3.91 -12.96 2.70
C PHE A 143 3.02 -14.16 2.42
N ILE A 144 1.79 -13.89 2.00
CA ILE A 144 0.80 -14.88 1.61
C ILE A 144 0.24 -14.45 0.27
N VAL A 145 0.18 -15.38 -0.67
CA VAL A 145 -0.57 -15.26 -1.92
C VAL A 145 -1.74 -16.23 -1.84
N SER A 146 -2.95 -15.72 -1.96
CA SER A 146 -4.18 -16.50 -1.85
C SER A 146 -5.03 -16.34 -3.11
N ASP A 147 -5.49 -17.44 -3.63
CA ASP A 147 -6.48 -17.51 -4.70
C ASP A 147 -7.65 -18.40 -4.27
N SER A 148 -8.76 -18.27 -4.98
CA SER A 148 -9.96 -19.13 -4.82
C SER A 148 -10.16 -20.07 -6.02
N GLY A 149 -9.05 -20.42 -6.66
CA GLY A 149 -9.06 -21.27 -7.85
C GLY A 149 -9.15 -22.78 -7.57
N VAL A 150 -8.82 -23.55 -8.58
CA VAL A 150 -8.97 -25.01 -8.55
C VAL A 150 -7.88 -25.75 -7.76
N GLY A 151 -6.82 -25.04 -7.35
CA GLY A 151 -5.65 -25.62 -6.69
C GLY A 151 -4.70 -26.37 -7.66
N VAL A 152 -3.41 -26.35 -7.33
CA VAL A 152 -2.35 -26.93 -8.17
C VAL A 152 -2.51 -28.42 -8.37
N PHE A 153 -3.06 -29.13 -7.41
CA PHE A 153 -3.16 -30.60 -7.45
C PHE A 153 -4.28 -31.15 -8.33
N ARG A 154 -5.25 -30.35 -8.75
CA ARG A 154 -6.31 -30.80 -9.68
C ARG A 154 -5.83 -30.95 -11.12
N ASN A 155 -4.72 -30.35 -11.48
CA ASN A 155 -4.17 -30.40 -12.84
C ASN A 155 -3.13 -31.51 -13.04
N ILE A 156 -2.91 -32.35 -12.03
CA ILE A 156 -1.90 -33.44 -12.06
C ILE A 156 -2.56 -34.81 -12.26
N MET A 157 -3.91 -34.89 -12.36
CA MET A 157 -4.64 -36.14 -12.65
C MET A 157 -5.03 -36.24 -14.11
#